data_0db69e6071c23f24221434e826a3cce0
#
_entry.id   0db69e6071c23f24221434e826a3cce0
#
_cell.length_a   1.000
_cell.length_b   1.000
_cell.length_c   1.000
_cell.angle_alpha   90.00
_cell.angle_beta   90.00
_cell.angle_gamma   90.00
#
_symmetry.space_group_name_H-M   'P 1'
#
loop_
_entity.id
_entity.type
_entity.pdbx_description
1 polymer ?
#
loop_
_entity_poly.entity_id
_entity_poly.type
_entity_poly.pdbx_seq_one_letter_code
_entity_poly.pdbx_strand_id
1 'polypeptide(L)'
;TEGTDYELTPILKPLEKLRSELLVISGLSNLPGRPDGAGDHAGGTSAFLTCAHALKSETELRLGVSVDQLAASKLGQGTRFASLPLGMEGGASVGGCDSGYSCAYSQNISWIGPKTPLAKIAGPQLLFDLLFQDGAQTMGSAEKRNRHRQSVLDFVLRDAQSLRGRISRSDRDKLDEYMHSIREVEQRLQTLSTGCDAPGPPTDDVRIGEQLKAMSDLMVLALRCDLTRVMTFMLGNGGSNRPYDFLPNVKGAHHELSHHRNQPSIQ
;
A
#
# COMPACT_ATOMS: atom_id res chain seq x y z
N THR A 1 31.55 7.85 0.00
CA THR A 1 32.44 6.90 0.70
C THR A 1 31.79 5.53 0.66
N GLU A 2 32.58 4.50 0.35
CA GLU A 2 32.14 3.11 0.35
C GLU A 2 32.59 2.44 1.66
N GLY A 3 31.91 1.35 2.05
CA GLY A 3 32.26 0.59 3.25
C GLY A 3 31.51 1.06 4.50
N THR A 4 32.05 0.78 5.69
CA THR A 4 31.40 1.03 6.98
C THR A 4 31.55 2.47 7.50
N ASP A 5 32.49 3.23 6.94
CA ASP A 5 32.88 4.56 7.44
C ASP A 5 32.20 5.71 6.67
N TYR A 6 30.97 5.49 6.22
CA TYR A 6 30.18 6.54 5.59
C TYR A 6 29.63 7.54 6.64
N GLU A 7 29.55 8.81 6.27
CA GLU A 7 28.92 9.83 7.09
C GLU A 7 27.41 9.77 6.94
N LEU A 8 26.70 9.79 8.07
CA LEU A 8 25.24 9.83 8.08
C LEU A 8 24.77 11.24 7.69
N THR A 9 24.01 11.31 6.60
CA THR A 9 23.33 12.55 6.21
C THR A 9 22.27 12.96 7.25
N PRO A 10 21.81 14.22 7.27
CA PRO A 10 20.74 14.65 8.17
C PRO A 10 19.50 13.75 8.14
N ILE A 11 19.15 13.21 6.95
CA ILE A 11 18.01 12.30 6.75
C ILE A 11 18.25 10.95 7.44
N LEU A 12 19.46 10.44 7.44
CA LEU A 12 19.82 9.15 8.04
C LEU A 12 20.24 9.25 9.51
N LYS A 13 20.49 10.48 10.02
CA LYS A 13 20.92 10.71 11.40
C LYS A 13 20.00 10.08 12.46
N PRO A 14 18.66 10.08 12.33
CA PRO A 14 17.78 9.39 13.27
C PRO A 14 18.04 7.88 13.39
N LEU A 15 18.66 7.25 12.38
CA LEU A 15 18.98 5.84 12.36
C LEU A 15 20.39 5.51 12.88
N GLU A 16 21.11 6.48 13.47
CA GLU A 16 22.50 6.32 13.93
C GLU A 16 22.69 5.13 14.88
N LYS A 17 21.71 4.88 15.74
CA LYS A 17 21.74 3.74 16.68
C LYS A 17 21.65 2.37 15.98
N LEU A 18 21.16 2.34 14.76
CA LEU A 18 21.00 1.14 13.93
C LEU A 18 22.09 1.06 12.84
N ARG A 19 23.14 1.88 12.90
CA ARG A 19 24.15 1.98 11.85
C ARG A 19 24.79 0.65 11.49
N SER A 20 25.02 -0.22 12.46
CA SER A 20 25.58 -1.56 12.24
C SER A 20 24.65 -2.51 11.50
N GLU A 21 23.37 -2.18 11.45
CA GLU A 21 22.30 -2.96 10.82
C GLU A 21 21.83 -2.34 9.50
N LEU A 22 22.41 -1.19 9.11
CA LEU A 22 22.03 -0.48 7.90
C LEU A 22 22.91 -0.86 6.72
N LEU A 23 22.29 -1.14 5.58
CA LEU A 23 22.93 -1.21 4.27
C LEU A 23 22.38 -0.09 3.39
N VAL A 24 23.20 0.91 3.12
CA VAL A 24 22.86 2.02 2.22
C VAL A 24 23.42 1.74 0.85
N ILE A 25 22.56 1.58 -0.14
CA ILE A 25 22.94 1.31 -1.53
C ILE A 25 22.66 2.57 -2.36
N SER A 26 23.66 3.02 -3.09
CA SER A 26 23.57 4.17 -4.00
C SER A 26 23.97 3.77 -5.43
N GLY A 27 23.71 4.67 -6.38
CA GLY A 27 24.09 4.45 -7.78
C GLY A 27 23.17 3.49 -8.54
N LEU A 28 22.07 3.05 -7.95
CA LEU A 28 21.05 2.26 -8.64
C LEU A 28 20.11 3.16 -9.42
N SER A 29 19.63 2.66 -10.56
CA SER A 29 18.57 3.31 -11.33
C SER A 29 17.50 2.30 -11.74
N ASN A 30 16.27 2.76 -11.81
CA ASN A 30 15.13 1.99 -12.29
C ASN A 30 14.70 2.55 -13.65
N LEU A 31 15.34 2.09 -14.73
CA LEU A 31 15.07 2.58 -16.09
C LEU A 31 13.62 2.41 -16.53
N PRO A 32 12.91 1.31 -16.20
CA PRO A 32 11.48 1.18 -16.48
C PRO A 32 10.59 2.28 -15.89
N GLY A 33 11.06 2.98 -14.87
CA GLY A 33 10.33 4.12 -14.28
C GLY A 33 10.33 5.40 -15.12
N ARG A 34 11.06 5.45 -16.25
CA ARG A 34 11.00 6.57 -17.18
C ARG A 34 9.70 6.53 -17.97
N PRO A 35 8.89 7.60 -17.94
CA PRO A 35 7.62 7.63 -18.66
C PRO A 35 7.80 7.82 -20.17
N ASP A 36 6.75 7.53 -20.94
CA ASP A 36 6.64 7.88 -22.36
C ASP A 36 6.26 9.37 -22.49
N GLY A 37 7.26 10.24 -22.45
CA GLY A 37 7.09 11.69 -22.37
C GLY A 37 6.77 12.15 -20.96
N ALA A 38 5.80 13.07 -20.77
CA ALA A 38 5.37 13.51 -19.44
C ALA A 38 4.66 12.37 -18.69
N GLY A 39 4.80 12.31 -17.34
CA GLY A 39 4.17 11.29 -16.50
C GLY A 39 5.12 10.70 -15.45
N ASP A 40 6.03 11.51 -14.90
CA ASP A 40 7.09 11.06 -13.99
C ASP A 40 6.55 10.44 -12.70
N HIS A 41 5.41 10.95 -12.19
CA HIS A 41 4.78 10.39 -10.98
C HIS A 41 4.24 8.98 -11.23
N ALA A 42 3.58 8.78 -12.37
CA ALA A 42 3.06 7.47 -12.75
C ALA A 42 4.18 6.47 -13.05
N GLY A 43 5.17 6.87 -13.86
CA GLY A 43 6.30 6.02 -14.22
C GLY A 43 7.14 5.63 -13.00
N GLY A 44 7.56 6.60 -12.19
CA GLY A 44 8.40 6.35 -11.02
C GLY A 44 7.70 5.52 -9.95
N THR A 45 6.45 5.86 -9.60
CA THR A 45 5.68 5.17 -8.57
C THR A 45 5.37 3.72 -8.97
N SER A 46 4.88 3.50 -10.20
CA SER A 46 4.51 2.16 -10.66
C SER A 46 5.70 1.23 -10.79
N ALA A 47 6.85 1.75 -11.26
CA ALA A 47 8.07 0.94 -11.42
C ALA A 47 8.81 0.68 -10.10
N PHE A 48 8.47 1.38 -9.01
CA PHE A 48 9.24 1.34 -7.74
C PHE A 48 9.44 -0.08 -7.21
N LEU A 49 8.37 -0.87 -7.13
CA LEU A 49 8.44 -2.27 -6.68
C LEU A 49 8.22 -3.30 -7.80
N THR A 50 7.81 -2.87 -8.99
CA THR A 50 7.55 -3.79 -10.11
C THR A 50 8.74 -3.92 -11.06
N CYS A 51 9.61 -2.91 -11.11
CA CYS A 51 10.68 -2.80 -12.10
C CYS A 51 10.16 -2.99 -13.54
N ALA A 52 8.90 -2.58 -13.81
CA ALA A 52 8.23 -2.71 -15.09
C ALA A 52 7.81 -1.34 -15.63
N HIS A 53 7.78 -1.21 -16.96
CA HIS A 53 7.36 0.01 -17.63
C HIS A 53 5.83 0.05 -17.75
N ALA A 54 5.23 1.13 -17.25
CA ALA A 54 3.79 1.32 -17.29
C ALA A 54 3.28 1.67 -18.69
N LEU A 55 2.18 1.06 -19.12
CA LEU A 55 1.49 1.45 -20.34
C LEU A 55 0.88 2.85 -20.18
N LYS A 56 1.22 3.77 -21.07
CA LYS A 56 0.60 5.09 -21.09
C LYS A 56 -0.84 5.01 -21.61
N SER A 57 -1.76 4.89 -20.67
CA SER A 57 -3.20 4.84 -20.90
C SER A 57 -3.94 5.21 -19.62
N GLU A 58 -5.05 5.94 -19.74
CA GLU A 58 -5.93 6.27 -18.63
C GLU A 58 -6.91 5.13 -18.29
N THR A 59 -7.16 4.25 -19.25
CA THR A 59 -8.22 3.22 -19.17
C THR A 59 -7.69 1.80 -19.16
N GLU A 60 -6.55 1.56 -19.81
CA GLU A 60 -5.94 0.23 -19.89
C GLU A 60 -4.71 0.15 -18.98
N LEU A 61 -4.65 -0.87 -18.14
CA LEU A 61 -3.53 -1.11 -17.24
C LEU A 61 -2.63 -2.22 -17.81
N ARG A 62 -1.32 -1.98 -17.79
CA ARG A 62 -0.29 -2.99 -18.06
C ARG A 62 0.99 -2.62 -17.31
N LEU A 63 1.36 -3.48 -16.36
CA LEU A 63 2.53 -3.32 -15.52
C LEU A 63 3.16 -4.70 -15.24
N GLY A 64 3.85 -4.87 -14.12
CA GLY A 64 4.38 -6.13 -13.61
C GLY A 64 3.80 -6.48 -12.24
N VAL A 65 4.08 -7.69 -11.76
CA VAL A 65 3.87 -8.06 -10.37
C VAL A 65 4.94 -7.38 -9.51
N SER A 66 4.56 -6.80 -8.39
CA SER A 66 5.52 -6.15 -7.48
C SER A 66 6.26 -7.15 -6.60
N VAL A 67 7.48 -6.81 -6.19
CA VAL A 67 8.37 -7.69 -5.40
C VAL A 67 7.75 -8.09 -4.06
N ASP A 68 6.98 -7.20 -3.44
CA ASP A 68 6.24 -7.51 -2.20
C ASP A 68 5.21 -8.62 -2.42
N GLN A 69 4.56 -8.67 -3.57
CA GLN A 69 3.58 -9.72 -3.90
C GLN A 69 4.27 -11.04 -4.26
N LEU A 70 5.45 -10.98 -4.90
CA LEU A 70 6.29 -12.17 -5.07
C LEU A 70 6.77 -12.72 -3.72
N ALA A 71 7.17 -11.85 -2.79
CA ALA A 71 7.52 -12.22 -1.43
C ALA A 71 6.31 -12.79 -0.68
N ALA A 72 5.14 -12.15 -0.77
CA ALA A 72 3.90 -12.58 -0.12
C ALA A 72 3.48 -13.99 -0.57
N SER A 73 3.66 -14.34 -1.83
CA SER A 73 3.36 -15.68 -2.35
C SER A 73 4.19 -16.80 -1.68
N LYS A 74 5.33 -16.46 -1.09
CA LYS A 74 6.25 -17.39 -0.41
C LYS A 74 6.20 -17.26 1.11
N LEU A 75 6.29 -16.03 1.61
CA LEU A 75 6.42 -15.74 3.05
C LEU A 75 5.07 -15.58 3.74
N GLY A 76 4.02 -15.22 3.00
CA GLY A 76 2.68 -14.98 3.52
C GLY A 76 1.87 -16.24 3.82
N GLN A 77 2.41 -17.42 3.50
CA GLN A 77 1.77 -18.68 3.82
C GLN A 77 1.80 -18.92 5.33
N GLY A 78 0.65 -19.19 5.93
CA GLY A 78 0.52 -19.42 7.37
C GLY A 78 0.37 -18.14 8.22
N THR A 79 0.35 -16.95 7.60
CA THR A 79 -0.01 -15.70 8.28
C THR A 79 -1.46 -15.32 7.97
N ARG A 80 -2.08 -14.54 8.87
CA ARG A 80 -3.46 -14.04 8.67
C ARG A 80 -3.59 -13.18 7.41
N PHE A 81 -2.56 -12.36 7.11
CA PHE A 81 -2.48 -11.53 5.93
C PHE A 81 -1.22 -11.89 5.15
N ALA A 82 -1.36 -12.34 3.91
CA ALA A 82 -0.21 -12.66 3.06
C ALA A 82 0.68 -11.42 2.84
N SER A 83 0.06 -10.24 2.71
CA SER A 83 0.71 -8.93 2.71
C SER A 83 -0.24 -7.86 3.22
N LEU A 84 0.32 -6.72 3.66
CA LEU A 84 -0.42 -5.52 4.02
C LEU A 84 0.09 -4.33 3.19
N PRO A 85 -0.61 -3.94 2.12
CA PRO A 85 -0.34 -2.70 1.41
C PRO A 85 -0.92 -1.53 2.21
N LEU A 86 -0.07 -0.67 2.74
CA LEU A 86 -0.44 0.42 3.63
C LEU A 86 -0.10 1.78 3.00
N GLY A 87 -0.77 2.82 3.47
CA GLY A 87 -0.48 4.18 3.07
C GLY A 87 -1.06 5.23 4.02
N MET A 88 -0.57 6.46 3.88
CA MET A 88 -1.10 7.61 4.61
C MET A 88 -2.21 8.33 3.83
N GLU A 89 -2.34 8.03 2.56
CA GLU A 89 -3.35 8.61 1.66
C GLU A 89 -4.10 7.51 0.95
N GLY A 90 -5.40 7.68 0.79
CA GLY A 90 -6.21 6.85 -0.08
C GLY A 90 -5.73 6.91 -1.53
N GLY A 91 -6.25 6.05 -2.37
CA GLY A 91 -5.89 6.00 -3.79
C GLY A 91 -7.08 5.72 -4.67
N ALA A 92 -7.00 6.15 -5.93
CA ALA A 92 -7.90 5.76 -6.99
C ALA A 92 -7.21 4.73 -7.89
N SER A 93 -7.97 3.73 -8.34
CA SER A 93 -7.48 2.74 -9.30
C SER A 93 -8.00 2.97 -10.71
N VAL A 94 -8.77 4.05 -10.91
CA VAL A 94 -9.39 4.42 -12.18
C VAL A 94 -9.25 5.94 -12.43
N GLY A 95 -9.37 6.35 -13.68
CA GLY A 95 -9.26 7.74 -14.12
C GLY A 95 -7.82 8.16 -14.45
N GLY A 96 -7.66 9.30 -15.10
CA GLY A 96 -6.38 9.90 -15.47
C GLY A 96 -5.88 10.83 -14.38
N CYS A 97 -4.67 10.61 -13.88
CA CYS A 97 -4.05 11.42 -12.82
C CYS A 97 -2.72 12.06 -13.21
N ASP A 98 -2.06 11.60 -14.26
CA ASP A 98 -0.73 12.08 -14.63
C ASP A 98 -0.49 11.94 -16.14
N SER A 99 -0.67 13.04 -16.86
CA SER A 99 -0.25 13.20 -18.28
C SER A 99 -0.62 12.03 -19.21
N GLY A 100 -1.84 11.50 -19.08
CA GLY A 100 -2.35 10.39 -19.88
C GLY A 100 -2.10 9.00 -19.28
N TYR A 101 -1.61 8.92 -18.04
CA TYR A 101 -1.53 7.70 -17.27
C TYR A 101 -2.69 7.56 -16.28
N SER A 102 -3.12 6.32 -16.06
CA SER A 102 -4.12 6.00 -15.03
C SER A 102 -3.65 6.37 -13.62
N CYS A 103 -4.59 6.81 -12.78
CA CYS A 103 -4.38 7.03 -11.35
C CYS A 103 -3.80 5.81 -10.62
N ALA A 104 -4.10 4.61 -11.09
CA ALA A 104 -3.57 3.37 -10.54
C ALA A 104 -2.04 3.38 -10.44
N TYR A 105 -1.36 3.97 -11.42
CA TYR A 105 0.11 3.98 -11.47
C TYR A 105 0.75 4.94 -10.46
N SER A 106 0.20 6.13 -10.26
CA SER A 106 0.74 7.13 -9.34
C SER A 106 0.30 6.94 -7.87
N GLN A 107 -0.68 6.06 -7.64
CA GLN A 107 -1.28 5.91 -6.32
C GLN A 107 -1.14 4.51 -5.71
N ASN A 108 -0.50 3.55 -6.40
CA ASN A 108 -0.27 2.22 -5.88
C ASN A 108 1.15 1.74 -6.23
N ILE A 109 1.85 1.18 -5.24
CA ILE A 109 3.17 0.56 -5.42
C ILE A 109 3.11 -0.97 -5.42
N SER A 110 2.04 -1.55 -4.87
CA SER A 110 1.82 -2.99 -4.80
C SER A 110 0.89 -3.47 -5.91
N TRP A 111 1.29 -4.51 -6.63
CA TRP A 111 0.58 -5.05 -7.78
C TRP A 111 0.62 -6.57 -7.78
N ILE A 112 -0.55 -7.21 -7.70
CA ILE A 112 -0.64 -8.68 -7.70
C ILE A 112 -0.63 -9.28 -9.11
N GLY A 113 -0.88 -8.45 -10.11
CA GLY A 113 -0.89 -8.84 -11.52
C GLY A 113 -0.66 -7.66 -12.45
N PRO A 114 -0.45 -7.90 -13.75
CA PRO A 114 -0.16 -6.85 -14.73
C PRO A 114 -1.24 -5.77 -14.84
N LYS A 115 -2.45 -6.07 -14.42
CA LYS A 115 -3.62 -5.17 -14.51
C LYS A 115 -4.27 -4.93 -13.15
N THR A 116 -3.68 -5.44 -12.07
CA THR A 116 -4.34 -5.51 -10.76
C THR A 116 -3.51 -4.84 -9.68
N PRO A 117 -3.70 -3.52 -9.49
CA PRO A 117 -3.11 -2.84 -8.34
C PRO A 117 -3.78 -3.28 -7.04
N LEU A 118 -3.03 -3.31 -5.95
CA LEU A 118 -3.57 -3.48 -4.61
C LEU A 118 -3.88 -2.13 -3.98
N ALA A 119 -5.12 -1.95 -3.59
CA ALA A 119 -5.54 -0.76 -2.86
C ALA A 119 -4.87 -0.72 -1.48
N LYS A 120 -4.36 0.46 -1.13
CA LYS A 120 -3.75 0.69 0.18
C LYS A 120 -4.80 0.79 1.28
N ILE A 121 -4.48 0.24 2.44
CA ILE A 121 -5.18 0.52 3.69
C ILE A 121 -4.65 1.86 4.20
N ALA A 122 -5.46 2.90 4.13
CA ALA A 122 -5.09 4.25 4.53
C ALA A 122 -5.79 4.63 5.84
N GLY A 123 -5.00 5.05 6.82
CA GLY A 123 -5.48 5.45 8.14
C GLY A 123 -5.32 4.39 9.22
N PRO A 124 -4.94 4.83 10.44
CA PRO A 124 -4.64 3.93 11.54
C PRO A 124 -5.89 3.22 12.09
N GLN A 125 -7.07 3.86 12.08
CA GLN A 125 -8.30 3.24 12.53
C GLN A 125 -8.68 2.04 11.65
N LEU A 126 -8.63 2.23 10.32
CA LEU A 126 -8.96 1.15 9.37
C LEU A 126 -7.99 -0.04 9.50
N LEU A 127 -6.69 0.25 9.68
CA LEU A 127 -5.69 -0.78 9.91
C LEU A 127 -5.94 -1.51 11.24
N PHE A 128 -6.20 -0.77 12.33
CA PHE A 128 -6.52 -1.33 13.62
C PHE A 128 -7.74 -2.27 13.54
N ASP A 129 -8.81 -1.81 12.91
CA ASP A 129 -10.03 -2.59 12.75
C ASP A 129 -9.78 -3.87 11.96
N LEU A 130 -8.97 -3.80 10.90
CA LEU A 130 -8.59 -4.97 10.12
C LEU A 130 -7.77 -5.98 10.93
N LEU A 131 -6.84 -5.48 11.76
CA LEU A 131 -5.95 -6.35 12.53
C LEU A 131 -6.65 -7.00 13.74
N PHE A 132 -7.57 -6.28 14.43
CA PHE A 132 -8.00 -6.64 15.77
C PHE A 132 -9.52 -6.73 15.98
N GLN A 133 -10.38 -6.06 15.19
CA GLN A 133 -11.82 -6.05 15.48
C GLN A 133 -12.52 -7.41 15.37
N ASP A 134 -11.95 -8.36 14.69
CA ASP A 134 -12.51 -9.72 14.65
C ASP A 134 -12.28 -10.52 15.95
N GLY A 135 -11.43 -10.03 16.87
CA GLY A 135 -11.11 -10.69 18.15
C GLY A 135 -11.64 -10.02 19.43
N ALA A 136 -11.99 -8.72 19.38
CA ALA A 136 -12.17 -7.91 20.60
C ALA A 136 -13.60 -7.63 21.04
N GLN A 137 -14.63 -8.10 20.31
CA GLN A 137 -16.01 -7.89 20.74
C GLN A 137 -16.72 -9.24 20.99
N THR A 138 -17.37 -9.32 22.15
CA THR A 138 -18.24 -10.41 22.64
C THR A 138 -18.72 -11.39 21.55
N MET A 139 -18.36 -12.66 21.72
CA MET A 139 -18.55 -13.75 20.74
C MET A 139 -19.85 -13.73 19.92
N GLY A 140 -20.98 -13.32 20.51
CA GLY A 140 -22.26 -13.30 19.83
C GLY A 140 -22.42 -12.21 18.73
N SER A 141 -21.71 -11.08 18.83
CA SER A 141 -21.80 -10.00 17.84
C SER A 141 -20.80 -10.19 16.69
N ALA A 142 -19.65 -10.83 16.94
CA ALA A 142 -18.67 -11.17 15.93
C ALA A 142 -19.17 -12.27 14.99
N GLU A 143 -19.77 -13.34 15.52
CA GLU A 143 -20.38 -14.41 14.71
C GLU A 143 -21.53 -13.90 13.83
N LYS A 144 -22.34 -12.96 14.33
CA LYS A 144 -23.47 -12.40 13.57
C LYS A 144 -22.96 -11.52 12.43
N ARG A 145 -21.90 -10.74 12.66
CA ARG A 145 -21.24 -9.93 11.60
C ARG A 145 -20.50 -10.80 10.58
N ASN A 146 -19.77 -11.82 11.02
CA ASN A 146 -19.10 -12.75 10.11
C ASN A 146 -20.09 -13.49 9.22
N ARG A 147 -21.21 -13.96 9.77
CA ARG A 147 -22.32 -14.54 8.98
C ARG A 147 -22.92 -13.53 8.01
N HIS A 148 -23.08 -12.27 8.40
CA HIS A 148 -23.58 -11.23 7.51
C HIS A 148 -22.57 -10.89 6.40
N ARG A 149 -21.28 -10.76 6.71
CA ARG A 149 -20.19 -10.55 5.73
C ARG A 149 -20.07 -11.74 4.78
N GLN A 150 -20.10 -12.98 5.27
CA GLN A 150 -20.13 -14.18 4.43
C GLN A 150 -21.35 -14.20 3.53
N SER A 151 -22.53 -13.85 4.03
CA SER A 151 -23.76 -13.76 3.22
C SER A 151 -23.68 -12.69 2.13
N VAL A 152 -23.02 -11.54 2.40
CA VAL A 152 -22.78 -10.49 1.39
C VAL A 152 -21.74 -10.94 0.36
N LEU A 153 -20.65 -11.56 0.79
CA LEU A 153 -19.63 -12.10 -0.11
C LEU A 153 -20.19 -13.22 -1.00
N ASP A 154 -20.98 -14.13 -0.44
CA ASP A 154 -21.66 -15.19 -1.18
C ASP A 154 -22.68 -14.63 -2.19
N PHE A 155 -23.37 -13.56 -1.84
CA PHE A 155 -24.28 -12.85 -2.76
C PHE A 155 -23.51 -12.23 -3.92
N VAL A 156 -22.44 -11.48 -3.62
CA VAL A 156 -21.58 -10.85 -4.63
C VAL A 156 -20.92 -11.90 -5.56
N LEU A 157 -20.45 -13.02 -5.00
CA LEU A 157 -19.89 -14.11 -5.79
C LEU A 157 -20.91 -14.75 -6.72
N ARG A 158 -22.15 -14.98 -6.26
CA ARG A 158 -23.25 -15.51 -7.10
C ARG A 158 -23.64 -14.53 -8.20
N ASP A 159 -23.72 -13.25 -7.88
CA ASP A 159 -24.04 -12.21 -8.86
C ASP A 159 -22.94 -12.07 -9.91
N ALA A 160 -21.67 -12.08 -9.49
CA ALA A 160 -20.51 -12.10 -10.36
C ALA A 160 -20.47 -13.35 -11.27
N GLN A 161 -20.81 -14.54 -10.75
CA GLN A 161 -20.92 -15.77 -11.55
C GLN A 161 -22.03 -15.68 -12.59
N SER A 162 -23.18 -15.10 -12.24
CA SER A 162 -24.28 -14.91 -13.20
C SER A 162 -23.90 -13.92 -14.31
N LEU A 163 -23.12 -12.88 -13.95
CA LEU A 163 -22.63 -11.87 -14.89
C LEU A 163 -21.60 -12.44 -15.86
N ARG A 164 -20.76 -13.40 -15.43
CA ARG A 164 -19.70 -14.03 -16.21
C ARG A 164 -20.17 -14.61 -17.56
N GLY A 165 -21.39 -15.14 -17.60
CA GLY A 165 -21.98 -15.67 -18.83
C GLY A 165 -22.42 -14.61 -19.85
N ARG A 166 -22.47 -13.33 -19.43
CA ARG A 166 -23.09 -12.22 -20.20
C ARG A 166 -22.11 -11.14 -20.62
N ILE A 167 -20.84 -11.25 -20.24
CA ILE A 167 -19.81 -10.24 -20.50
C ILE A 167 -18.76 -10.73 -21.50
N SER A 168 -17.96 -9.79 -22.03
CA SER A 168 -16.88 -10.07 -22.98
C SER A 168 -15.77 -10.92 -22.35
N ARG A 169 -14.88 -11.48 -23.17
CA ARG A 169 -13.77 -12.31 -22.69
C ARG A 169 -12.80 -11.51 -21.83
N SER A 170 -12.50 -10.26 -22.20
CA SER A 170 -11.62 -9.37 -21.43
C SER A 170 -12.22 -8.97 -20.09
N ASP A 171 -13.55 -8.84 -20.01
CA ASP A 171 -14.22 -8.50 -18.77
C ASP A 171 -14.38 -9.71 -17.85
N ARG A 172 -14.41 -10.93 -18.41
CA ARG A 172 -14.35 -12.17 -17.61
C ARG A 172 -13.04 -12.28 -16.86
N ASP A 173 -11.92 -11.97 -17.52
CA ASP A 173 -10.61 -12.02 -16.87
C ASP A 173 -10.57 -11.06 -15.66
N LYS A 174 -11.09 -9.84 -15.80
CA LYS A 174 -11.21 -8.86 -14.70
C LYS A 174 -12.16 -9.34 -13.60
N LEU A 175 -13.26 -9.98 -13.96
CA LEU A 175 -14.22 -10.52 -13.00
C LEU A 175 -13.62 -11.70 -12.23
N ASP A 176 -12.85 -12.56 -12.89
CA ASP A 176 -12.18 -13.70 -12.27
C ASP A 176 -11.08 -13.22 -11.28
N GLU A 177 -10.33 -12.16 -11.61
CA GLU A 177 -9.39 -11.49 -10.70
C GLU A 177 -10.10 -10.90 -9.48
N TYR A 178 -11.23 -10.22 -9.69
CA TYR A 178 -12.06 -9.68 -8.61
C TYR A 178 -12.59 -10.80 -7.69
N MET A 179 -13.10 -11.88 -8.26
CA MET A 179 -13.59 -13.05 -7.51
C MET A 179 -12.47 -13.75 -6.74
N HIS A 180 -11.24 -13.78 -7.29
CA HIS A 180 -10.07 -14.32 -6.61
C HIS A 180 -9.74 -13.48 -5.36
N SER A 181 -9.71 -12.16 -5.51
CA SER A 181 -9.47 -11.23 -4.39
C SER A 181 -10.51 -11.37 -3.28
N ILE A 182 -11.78 -11.57 -3.63
CA ILE A 182 -12.85 -11.82 -2.64
C ILE A 182 -12.61 -13.13 -1.88
N ARG A 183 -12.22 -14.21 -2.57
CA ARG A 183 -11.91 -15.50 -1.92
C ARG A 183 -10.71 -15.42 -0.99
N GLU A 184 -9.70 -14.65 -1.34
CA GLU A 184 -8.58 -14.40 -0.41
C GLU A 184 -9.03 -13.67 0.85
N VAL A 185 -9.91 -12.68 0.73
CA VAL A 185 -10.51 -12.00 1.89
C VAL A 185 -11.31 -13.00 2.75
N GLU A 186 -12.09 -13.87 2.14
CA GLU A 186 -12.86 -14.89 2.84
C GLU A 186 -11.98 -15.90 3.60
N GLN A 187 -10.89 -16.38 2.97
CA GLN A 187 -9.92 -17.27 3.63
C GLN A 187 -9.23 -16.59 4.81
N ARG A 188 -8.90 -15.29 4.67
CA ARG A 188 -8.29 -14.49 5.74
C ARG A 188 -9.20 -14.33 6.96
N LEU A 189 -10.52 -14.22 6.74
CA LEU A 189 -11.51 -14.14 7.82
C LEU A 189 -11.61 -15.45 8.63
N GLN A 190 -11.16 -16.57 8.08
CA GLN A 190 -11.20 -17.89 8.75
C GLN A 190 -9.93 -18.17 9.57
N THR A 191 -8.82 -17.50 9.31
CA THR A 191 -7.54 -17.73 10.00
C THR A 191 -7.42 -16.75 11.18
N LEU A 192 -8.00 -17.10 12.32
CA LEU A 192 -7.86 -16.33 13.56
C LEU A 192 -6.49 -16.58 14.18
N SER A 193 -5.64 -15.59 14.26
CA SER A 193 -4.47 -15.62 15.11
C SER A 193 -4.89 -15.33 16.55
N THR A 194 -4.84 -16.35 17.40
CA THR A 194 -5.01 -16.21 18.85
C THR A 194 -3.66 -15.83 19.47
N GLY A 195 -3.60 -14.72 20.19
CA GLY A 195 -2.46 -14.46 21.09
C GLY A 195 -1.77 -13.11 21.00
N CYS A 196 -2.40 -12.09 20.44
CA CYS A 196 -1.86 -10.73 20.48
C CYS A 196 -2.83 -9.80 21.19
N ASP A 197 -2.38 -9.13 22.25
CA ASP A 197 -3.16 -8.12 22.93
C ASP A 197 -3.31 -6.89 22.04
N ALA A 198 -4.55 -6.53 21.71
CA ALA A 198 -4.85 -5.35 20.95
C ALA A 198 -4.61 -4.08 21.79
N PRO A 199 -3.91 -3.07 21.30
CA PRO A 199 -3.86 -1.76 21.95
C PRO A 199 -5.25 -1.10 21.90
N GLY A 200 -5.40 0.05 22.59
CA GLY A 200 -6.58 0.89 22.39
C GLY A 200 -6.71 1.36 20.94
N PRO A 201 -7.94 1.53 20.42
CA PRO A 201 -8.15 1.99 19.06
C PRO A 201 -7.58 3.39 18.88
N PRO A 202 -6.81 3.64 17.78
CA PRO A 202 -6.35 4.97 17.44
C PRO A 202 -7.52 5.84 16.93
N THR A 203 -7.32 7.14 16.89
CA THR A 203 -8.25 8.09 16.24
C THR A 203 -7.66 8.57 14.93
N ASP A 204 -8.48 8.77 13.91
CA ASP A 204 -8.06 9.30 12.61
C ASP A 204 -8.01 10.84 12.58
N ASP A 205 -8.66 11.49 13.55
CA ASP A 205 -8.72 12.96 13.65
C ASP A 205 -7.53 13.53 14.44
N VAL A 206 -6.33 13.23 13.96
CA VAL A 206 -5.07 13.68 14.55
C VAL A 206 -4.12 14.21 13.48
N ARG A 207 -3.14 15.02 13.91
CA ARG A 207 -2.12 15.54 13.01
C ARG A 207 -1.36 14.41 12.31
N ILE A 208 -0.88 14.69 11.09
CA ILE A 208 -0.19 13.70 10.26
C ILE A 208 0.97 12.98 10.96
N GLY A 209 1.72 13.67 11.83
CA GLY A 209 2.80 13.05 12.60
C GLY A 209 2.31 11.99 13.59
N GLU A 210 1.15 12.22 14.19
CA GLU A 210 0.51 11.28 15.13
C GLU A 210 -0.11 10.09 14.37
N GLN A 211 -0.73 10.35 13.21
CA GLN A 211 -1.22 9.29 12.33
C GLN A 211 -0.05 8.39 11.84
N LEU A 212 1.06 9.01 11.44
CA LEU A 212 2.26 8.30 11.00
C LEU A 212 2.81 7.42 12.13
N LYS A 213 2.85 7.96 13.36
CA LYS A 213 3.27 7.19 14.53
C LYS A 213 2.33 6.02 14.78
N ALA A 214 1.02 6.25 14.80
CA ALA A 214 0.02 5.19 15.01
C ALA A 214 0.10 4.09 13.94
N MET A 215 0.25 4.46 12.65
CA MET A 215 0.48 3.50 11.59
C MET A 215 1.75 2.68 11.82
N SER A 216 2.85 3.33 12.20
CA SER A 216 4.14 2.66 12.46
C SER A 216 4.04 1.69 13.65
N ASP A 217 3.38 2.09 14.74
CA ASP A 217 3.17 1.25 15.91
C ASP A 217 2.34 0.00 15.56
N LEU A 218 1.27 0.16 14.76
CA LEU A 218 0.45 -0.96 14.27
C LEU A 218 1.21 -1.89 13.31
N MET A 219 2.07 -1.33 12.45
CA MET A 219 2.94 -2.12 11.57
C MET A 219 3.89 -2.99 12.37
N VAL A 220 4.57 -2.41 13.37
CA VAL A 220 5.48 -3.15 14.26
C VAL A 220 4.72 -4.25 14.99
N LEU A 221 3.53 -3.94 15.51
CA LEU A 221 2.70 -4.91 16.21
C LEU A 221 2.25 -6.06 15.29
N ALA A 222 1.82 -5.76 14.07
CA ALA A 222 1.41 -6.77 13.10
C ALA A 222 2.56 -7.73 12.75
N LEU A 223 3.80 -7.23 12.63
CA LEU A 223 4.98 -8.07 12.41
C LEU A 223 5.32 -8.92 13.65
N ARG A 224 5.31 -8.31 14.84
CA ARG A 224 5.61 -9.02 16.11
C ARG A 224 4.62 -10.13 16.40
N CYS A 225 3.37 -9.93 15.99
CA CYS A 225 2.28 -10.92 16.16
C CYS A 225 2.21 -11.94 15.02
N ASP A 226 3.14 -11.92 14.08
CA ASP A 226 3.14 -12.74 12.85
C ASP A 226 1.80 -12.70 12.08
N LEU A 227 1.09 -11.58 12.17
CA LEU A 227 -0.14 -11.36 11.42
C LEU A 227 0.14 -11.23 9.92
N THR A 228 1.30 -10.72 9.59
CA THR A 228 1.88 -10.67 8.23
C THR A 228 3.40 -10.66 8.32
N ARG A 229 4.07 -11.04 7.23
CA ARG A 229 5.53 -10.98 7.06
C ARG A 229 5.95 -10.05 5.94
N VAL A 230 4.98 -9.50 5.21
CA VAL A 230 5.22 -8.62 4.08
C VAL A 230 4.32 -7.40 4.19
N MET A 231 4.94 -6.22 4.20
CA MET A 231 4.23 -4.95 4.18
C MET A 231 4.85 -3.99 3.18
N THR A 232 4.02 -3.16 2.59
CA THR A 232 4.45 -1.95 1.88
C THR A 232 3.82 -0.74 2.56
N PHE A 233 4.53 0.38 2.60
CA PHE A 233 4.02 1.60 3.20
C PHE A 233 4.31 2.80 2.32
N MET A 234 3.27 3.40 1.77
CA MET A 234 3.34 4.56 0.88
C MET A 234 2.96 5.82 1.66
N LEU A 235 3.96 6.66 1.97
CA LEU A 235 3.78 7.89 2.77
C LEU A 235 2.94 8.93 2.05
N GLY A 236 3.05 9.03 0.72
CA GLY A 236 2.29 9.94 -0.12
C GLY A 236 2.12 9.36 -1.51
N ASN A 237 1.05 9.73 -2.19
CA ASN A 237 0.84 9.40 -3.61
C ASN A 237 1.85 10.14 -4.49
N GLY A 238 2.15 9.63 -5.66
CA GLY A 238 2.89 10.39 -6.67
C GLY A 238 2.15 11.70 -6.96
N GLY A 239 2.83 12.85 -6.77
CA GLY A 239 2.21 14.17 -6.87
C GLY A 239 1.36 14.61 -5.68
N SER A 240 1.52 13.99 -4.52
CA SER A 240 0.79 14.37 -3.30
C SER A 240 1.06 15.83 -2.91
N ASN A 241 -0.02 16.58 -2.71
CA ASN A 241 0.01 17.96 -2.20
C ASN A 241 -0.17 18.04 -0.69
N ARG A 242 0.07 16.96 0.04
CA ARG A 242 -0.03 16.95 1.50
C ARG A 242 1.07 17.80 2.11
N PRO A 243 0.75 18.73 3.05
CA PRO A 243 1.75 19.48 3.78
C PRO A 243 2.42 18.63 4.85
N TYR A 244 3.70 18.91 5.13
CA TYR A 244 4.48 18.31 6.21
C TYR A 244 4.91 19.40 7.22
N ASP A 245 3.98 20.29 7.56
CA ASP A 245 4.15 21.43 8.47
C ASP A 245 4.46 21.06 9.92
N PHE A 246 4.30 19.78 10.26
CA PHE A 246 4.75 19.25 11.56
C PHE A 246 6.29 19.13 11.66
N LEU A 247 7.00 19.21 10.54
CA LEU A 247 8.47 19.25 10.52
C LEU A 247 8.96 20.70 10.71
N PRO A 248 9.97 20.92 11.55
CA PRO A 248 10.53 22.25 11.75
C PRO A 248 11.02 22.86 10.43
N ASN A 249 10.64 24.11 10.18
CA ASN A 249 11.06 24.90 9.02
C ASN A 249 10.56 24.38 7.64
N VAL A 250 9.67 23.38 7.59
CA VAL A 250 9.03 22.94 6.36
C VAL A 250 7.71 23.69 6.17
N LYS A 251 7.56 24.39 5.04
CA LYS A 251 6.35 25.12 4.65
C LYS A 251 6.01 24.76 3.21
N GLY A 252 4.77 24.36 2.98
CA GLY A 252 4.27 24.00 1.66
C GLY A 252 4.02 22.50 1.49
N ALA A 253 3.43 22.15 0.36
CA ALA A 253 3.12 20.77 0.04
C ALA A 253 4.34 20.03 -0.51
N HIS A 254 4.46 18.74 -0.22
CA HIS A 254 5.61 17.93 -0.65
C HIS A 254 5.87 18.01 -2.16
N HIS A 255 4.83 17.89 -2.98
CA HIS A 255 4.95 17.97 -4.44
C HIS A 255 5.47 19.34 -4.89
N GLU A 256 4.94 20.43 -4.33
CA GLU A 256 5.39 21.78 -4.61
C GLU A 256 6.86 21.96 -4.24
N LEU A 257 7.26 21.50 -3.05
CA LEU A 257 8.64 21.56 -2.58
C LEU A 257 9.59 20.73 -3.46
N SER A 258 9.14 19.59 -3.99
CA SER A 258 9.94 18.77 -4.91
C SER A 258 10.26 19.47 -6.23
N HIS A 259 9.44 20.43 -6.65
CA HIS A 259 9.64 21.26 -7.84
C HIS A 259 10.38 22.59 -7.55
N HIS A 260 11.26 22.62 -6.56
CA HIS A 260 11.93 23.81 -6.05
C HIS A 260 12.80 24.58 -7.05
N ARG A 261 13.09 24.03 -8.22
CA ARG A 261 13.89 24.68 -9.31
C ARG A 261 15.22 25.26 -8.82
N ASN A 262 15.84 24.66 -7.81
CA ASN A 262 17.04 25.13 -7.12
C ASN A 262 16.90 26.51 -6.46
N GLN A 263 15.70 26.90 -6.07
CA GLN A 263 15.47 28.14 -5.32
C GLN A 263 15.89 27.96 -3.85
N PRO A 264 16.84 28.75 -3.31
CA PRO A 264 17.35 28.57 -1.94
C PRO A 264 16.29 28.75 -0.85
N SER A 265 15.20 29.47 -1.15
CA SER A 265 14.08 29.69 -0.20
C SER A 265 13.17 28.45 -0.04
N ILE A 266 13.33 27.44 -0.92
CA ILE A 266 12.52 26.23 -0.93
C ILE A 266 13.37 24.99 -0.58
N GLN A 267 14.69 25.09 -0.72
CA GLN A 267 15.63 24.06 -0.29
C GLN A 267 15.84 24.09 1.21
#